data_07ebfbd5ded6288f3440d788832d8eee
#
_entry.id   07ebfbd5ded6288f3440d788832d8eee
#
_cell.length_a   1.000
_cell.length_b   1.000
_cell.length_c   1.000
_cell.angle_alpha   90.00
_cell.angle_beta   90.00
_cell.angle_gamma   90.00
#
_symmetry.space_group_name_H-M   'P 1'
#
loop_
_entity.id
_entity.type
_entity.pdbx_description
1 polymer ?
#
loop_
_entity_poly.entity_id
_entity_poly.type
_entity_poly.pdbx_seq_one_letter_code
_entity_poly.pdbx_strand_id
1 'polypeptide(L)'
;MSRQYAVFGTPIAHSLSPRIHAAFGKQTGIDLDYVAIEAGPENFTVKLDAFAARGGLGANITLPLKRRAAELATSLGERARRTGVANTLVRRGDGWHADNTDGSGLVGDLTLRQGLDLRARRTLLLGSGGGARGIAPALLDAGIDALYIVNRTAQNADALADLLGDPQRVHARYLGDLPALGEFDLIINATSATRGGELPHLPMSMVGRRTAAVDLSYGEAAIPFLAWARANGCHDAIDGLGMLVEQAAESFELWHGVRPDTDHVYATLRAHTDSLVTAD
;
A
#
# COMPACT_ATOMS: atom_id res chain seq x y z
N MET A 1 -24.21 -18.62 -9.33
CA MET A 1 -23.74 -17.29 -9.79
C MET A 1 -22.42 -16.99 -9.13
N SER A 2 -21.40 -16.62 -9.88
CA SER A 2 -20.09 -16.23 -9.37
C SER A 2 -20.20 -15.02 -8.44
N ARG A 3 -19.42 -14.99 -7.37
CA ARG A 3 -19.40 -13.90 -6.38
C ARG A 3 -18.66 -12.70 -6.95
N GLN A 4 -19.29 -11.52 -6.92
CA GLN A 4 -18.78 -10.31 -7.59
C GLN A 4 -17.91 -9.48 -6.67
N TYR A 5 -16.67 -9.21 -7.10
CA TYR A 5 -15.70 -8.34 -6.44
C TYR A 5 -15.07 -7.36 -7.44
N ALA A 6 -14.49 -6.28 -6.94
CA ALA A 6 -13.86 -5.28 -7.80
C ALA A 6 -12.69 -4.57 -7.12
N VAL A 7 -11.84 -3.90 -7.93
CA VAL A 7 -10.96 -2.83 -7.48
C VAL A 7 -11.38 -1.51 -8.10
N PHE A 8 -11.45 -0.46 -7.27
CA PHE A 8 -11.77 0.91 -7.71
C PHE A 8 -10.57 1.83 -7.55
N GLY A 9 -10.31 2.66 -8.54
CA GLY A 9 -9.25 3.68 -8.53
C GLY A 9 -9.08 4.33 -9.90
N THR A 10 -8.13 5.26 -10.01
CA THR A 10 -7.75 5.87 -11.29
C THR A 10 -6.28 6.32 -11.26
N PRO A 11 -5.44 5.94 -12.26
CA PRO A 11 -5.71 4.94 -13.30
C PRO A 11 -5.74 3.52 -12.73
N ILE A 12 -6.53 2.60 -13.30
CA ILE A 12 -6.73 1.25 -12.77
C ILE A 12 -6.46 0.13 -13.80
N ALA A 13 -6.31 0.47 -15.08
CA ALA A 13 -6.19 -0.51 -16.17
C ALA A 13 -5.05 -1.53 -15.99
N HIS A 14 -3.95 -1.13 -15.33
CA HIS A 14 -2.76 -1.95 -15.10
C HIS A 14 -2.75 -2.67 -13.75
N SER A 15 -3.88 -2.67 -13.03
CA SER A 15 -3.97 -3.34 -11.73
C SER A 15 -3.80 -4.85 -11.85
N LEU A 16 -2.91 -5.41 -11.04
CA LEU A 16 -2.71 -6.86 -10.93
C LEU A 16 -3.75 -7.53 -10.00
N SER A 17 -4.58 -6.75 -9.28
CA SER A 17 -5.57 -7.30 -8.34
C SER A 17 -6.52 -8.32 -8.97
N PRO A 18 -7.05 -8.15 -10.20
CA PRO A 18 -7.89 -9.17 -10.83
C PRO A 18 -7.17 -10.51 -11.01
N ARG A 19 -5.90 -10.49 -11.41
CA ARG A 19 -5.09 -11.70 -11.59
C ARG A 19 -4.79 -12.38 -10.25
N ILE A 20 -4.50 -11.60 -9.21
CA ILE A 20 -4.23 -12.09 -7.85
C ILE A 20 -5.47 -12.79 -7.31
N HIS A 21 -6.62 -12.14 -7.32
CA HIS A 21 -7.86 -12.70 -6.77
C HIS A 21 -8.37 -13.90 -7.57
N ALA A 22 -8.20 -13.92 -8.90
CA ALA A 22 -8.48 -15.10 -9.71
C ALA A 22 -7.60 -16.30 -9.32
N ALA A 23 -6.30 -16.07 -9.04
CA ALA A 23 -5.40 -17.11 -8.56
C ALA A 23 -5.80 -17.61 -7.17
N PHE A 24 -6.17 -16.73 -6.25
CA PHE A 24 -6.67 -17.10 -4.92
C PHE A 24 -7.98 -17.89 -5.00
N GLY A 25 -8.92 -17.49 -5.87
CA GLY A 25 -10.15 -18.24 -6.09
C GLY A 25 -9.89 -19.65 -6.59
N LYS A 26 -8.97 -19.80 -7.57
CA LYS A 26 -8.57 -21.14 -8.07
C LYS A 26 -7.92 -21.99 -6.98
N GLN A 27 -7.05 -21.41 -6.17
CA GLN A 27 -6.34 -22.09 -5.09
C GLN A 27 -7.29 -22.59 -3.99
N THR A 28 -8.29 -21.78 -3.64
CA THR A 28 -9.23 -22.08 -2.53
C THR A 28 -10.51 -22.77 -2.98
N GLY A 29 -10.70 -22.97 -4.29
CA GLY A 29 -11.94 -23.54 -4.84
C GLY A 29 -13.14 -22.59 -4.76
N ILE A 30 -12.92 -21.29 -4.59
CA ILE A 30 -13.98 -20.27 -4.49
C ILE A 30 -14.22 -19.67 -5.87
N ASP A 31 -15.45 -19.83 -6.39
CA ASP A 31 -15.87 -19.23 -7.64
C ASP A 31 -16.18 -17.74 -7.42
N LEU A 32 -15.36 -16.88 -8.02
CA LEU A 32 -15.48 -15.43 -7.95
C LEU A 32 -15.16 -14.77 -9.29
N ASP A 33 -15.79 -13.63 -9.51
CA ASP A 33 -15.48 -12.71 -10.59
C ASP A 33 -14.91 -11.41 -9.99
N TYR A 34 -13.73 -11.01 -10.42
CA TYR A 34 -13.04 -9.83 -9.90
C TYR A 34 -12.63 -8.90 -11.04
N VAL A 35 -13.19 -7.70 -11.05
CA VAL A 35 -13.01 -6.74 -12.12
C VAL A 35 -12.34 -5.45 -11.65
N ALA A 36 -11.67 -4.75 -12.57
CA ALA A 36 -11.16 -3.39 -12.34
C ALA A 36 -12.22 -2.37 -12.84
N ILE A 37 -12.60 -1.45 -11.96
CA ILE A 37 -13.56 -0.39 -12.27
C ILE A 37 -12.87 0.96 -12.10
N GLU A 38 -12.62 1.65 -13.19
CA GLU A 38 -12.03 2.98 -13.12
C GLU A 38 -13.01 3.98 -12.51
N ALA A 39 -12.57 4.65 -11.45
CA ALA A 39 -13.36 5.66 -10.75
C ALA A 39 -12.46 6.74 -10.16
N GLY A 40 -12.85 7.99 -10.38
CA GLY A 40 -12.29 9.17 -9.71
C GLY A 40 -13.18 9.64 -8.56
N PRO A 41 -12.75 10.66 -7.80
CA PRO A 41 -13.52 11.19 -6.67
C PRO A 41 -14.95 11.65 -7.04
N GLU A 42 -15.13 12.14 -8.25
CA GLU A 42 -16.37 12.70 -8.77
C GLU A 42 -17.46 11.65 -9.06
N ASN A 43 -17.06 10.40 -9.34
CA ASN A 43 -17.99 9.36 -9.77
C ASN A 43 -17.91 8.06 -8.94
N PHE A 44 -17.03 8.01 -7.95
CA PHE A 44 -16.79 6.80 -7.14
C PHE A 44 -18.06 6.29 -6.45
N THR A 45 -18.81 7.17 -5.77
CA THR A 45 -20.04 6.79 -5.05
C THR A 45 -21.06 6.17 -6.00
N VAL A 46 -21.32 6.82 -7.14
CA VAL A 46 -22.28 6.32 -8.14
C VAL A 46 -21.86 4.96 -8.71
N LYS A 47 -20.57 4.78 -9.00
CA LYS A 47 -20.06 3.50 -9.52
C LYS A 47 -20.09 2.39 -8.47
N LEU A 48 -19.81 2.72 -7.20
CA LEU A 48 -19.89 1.78 -6.10
C LEU A 48 -21.34 1.33 -5.83
N ASP A 49 -22.30 2.26 -5.86
CA ASP A 49 -23.72 1.95 -5.72
C ASP A 49 -24.23 1.08 -6.88
N ALA A 50 -23.84 1.40 -8.11
CA ALA A 50 -24.15 0.57 -9.28
C ALA A 50 -23.54 -0.82 -9.20
N PHE A 51 -22.33 -0.96 -8.64
CA PHE A 51 -21.70 -2.25 -8.39
C PHE A 51 -22.45 -3.05 -7.32
N ALA A 52 -22.82 -2.41 -6.22
CA ALA A 52 -23.63 -3.01 -5.16
C ALA A 52 -24.99 -3.51 -5.69
N ALA A 53 -25.68 -2.70 -6.50
CA ALA A 53 -26.97 -3.05 -7.09
C ALA A 53 -26.90 -4.29 -8.03
N ARG A 54 -25.71 -4.56 -8.63
CA ARG A 54 -25.45 -5.77 -9.43
C ARG A 54 -24.98 -6.98 -8.63
N GLY A 55 -25.03 -6.91 -7.27
CA GLY A 55 -24.64 -8.01 -6.39
C GLY A 55 -23.17 -8.00 -5.97
N GLY A 56 -22.51 -6.85 -6.03
CA GLY A 56 -21.14 -6.67 -5.52
C GLY A 56 -21.05 -6.97 -4.03
N LEU A 57 -20.13 -7.87 -3.64
CA LEU A 57 -19.95 -8.35 -2.27
C LEU A 57 -18.77 -7.74 -1.56
N GLY A 58 -17.75 -7.28 -2.29
CA GLY A 58 -16.57 -6.65 -1.73
C GLY A 58 -15.79 -5.88 -2.77
N ALA A 59 -15.00 -4.91 -2.33
CA ALA A 59 -14.17 -4.12 -3.22
C ALA A 59 -12.83 -3.75 -2.56
N ASN A 60 -11.74 -3.80 -3.34
CA ASN A 60 -10.52 -3.10 -2.97
C ASN A 60 -10.57 -1.67 -3.51
N ILE A 61 -9.94 -0.77 -2.77
CA ILE A 61 -9.89 0.66 -3.10
C ILE A 61 -8.44 1.10 -3.18
N THR A 62 -8.10 1.75 -4.28
CA THR A 62 -6.76 2.35 -4.44
C THR A 62 -6.84 3.86 -4.70
N LEU A 63 -5.74 4.46 -5.11
CA LEU A 63 -5.65 5.89 -5.41
C LEU A 63 -6.75 6.35 -6.37
N PRO A 64 -7.31 7.55 -6.16
CA PRO A 64 -7.14 8.46 -5.00
C PRO A 64 -8.23 8.28 -3.94
N LEU A 65 -8.92 7.14 -3.89
CA LEU A 65 -10.23 6.95 -3.29
C LEU A 65 -10.23 6.43 -1.84
N LYS A 66 -9.07 6.03 -1.28
CA LYS A 66 -9.00 5.35 0.03
C LYS A 66 -9.63 6.14 1.18
N ARG A 67 -9.47 7.47 1.19
CA ARG A 67 -10.10 8.33 2.19
C ARG A 67 -11.62 8.38 2.00
N ARG A 68 -12.06 8.60 0.76
CA ARG A 68 -13.49 8.63 0.43
C ARG A 68 -14.19 7.31 0.77
N ALA A 69 -13.51 6.18 0.59
CA ALA A 69 -14.04 4.86 0.96
C ALA A 69 -14.28 4.71 2.46
N ALA A 70 -13.38 5.22 3.30
CA ALA A 70 -13.59 5.25 4.74
C ALA A 70 -14.75 6.18 5.14
N GLU A 71 -14.87 7.35 4.50
CA GLU A 71 -15.91 8.34 4.79
C GLU A 71 -17.34 7.85 4.46
N LEU A 72 -17.50 7.10 3.36
CA LEU A 72 -18.83 6.63 2.93
C LEU A 72 -19.27 5.30 3.56
N ALA A 73 -18.35 4.61 4.25
CA ALA A 73 -18.68 3.34 4.87
C ALA A 73 -19.60 3.51 6.08
N THR A 74 -20.55 2.58 6.25
CA THR A 74 -21.49 2.59 7.38
C THR A 74 -20.84 2.12 8.68
N SER A 75 -19.72 1.39 8.57
CA SER A 75 -18.91 0.97 9.73
C SER A 75 -17.43 0.82 9.34
N LEU A 76 -16.55 1.05 10.30
CA LEU A 76 -15.10 0.96 10.13
C LEU A 76 -14.52 -0.13 11.03
N GLY A 77 -13.63 -0.94 10.45
CA GLY A 77 -12.70 -1.76 11.20
C GLY A 77 -11.70 -0.90 11.99
N GLU A 78 -11.02 -1.49 12.93
CA GLU A 78 -10.07 -0.76 13.78
C GLU A 78 -8.96 -0.12 12.96
N ARG A 79 -8.40 -0.84 11.98
CA ARG A 79 -7.33 -0.35 11.11
C ARG A 79 -7.77 0.84 10.27
N ALA A 80 -8.95 0.77 9.64
CA ALA A 80 -9.49 1.90 8.87
C ALA A 80 -9.78 3.12 9.76
N ARG A 81 -10.22 2.90 11.00
CA ARG A 81 -10.45 3.99 11.96
C ARG A 81 -9.14 4.67 12.38
N ARG A 82 -8.10 3.91 12.66
CA ARG A 82 -6.78 4.43 13.03
C ARG A 82 -6.10 5.20 11.89
N THR A 83 -6.27 4.73 10.65
CA THR A 83 -5.60 5.31 9.46
C THR A 83 -6.39 6.44 8.81
N GLY A 84 -7.71 6.50 9.03
CA GLY A 84 -8.63 7.40 8.33
C GLY A 84 -8.77 7.08 6.84
N VAL A 85 -8.31 5.90 6.39
CA VAL A 85 -8.38 5.44 5.00
C VAL A 85 -8.73 3.96 4.93
N ALA A 86 -9.37 3.53 3.84
CA ALA A 86 -9.72 2.14 3.60
C ALA A 86 -9.25 1.68 2.23
N ASN A 87 -8.70 0.47 2.16
CA ASN A 87 -8.38 -0.20 0.92
C ASN A 87 -9.28 -1.40 0.64
N THR A 88 -10.16 -1.76 1.60
CA THR A 88 -11.04 -2.95 1.51
C THR A 88 -12.42 -2.60 2.01
N LEU A 89 -13.43 -2.92 1.21
CA LEU A 89 -14.86 -2.82 1.52
C LEU A 89 -15.47 -4.21 1.53
N VAL A 90 -16.30 -4.47 2.54
CA VAL A 90 -17.09 -5.70 2.69
C VAL A 90 -18.56 -5.32 2.72
N ARG A 91 -19.39 -5.93 1.87
CA ARG A 91 -20.85 -5.68 1.87
C ARG A 91 -21.48 -6.25 3.14
N ARG A 92 -22.20 -5.43 3.89
CA ARG A 92 -22.94 -5.83 5.09
C ARG A 92 -24.33 -5.23 5.07
N GLY A 93 -25.36 -6.03 4.78
CA GLY A 93 -26.70 -5.54 4.56
C GLY A 93 -26.71 -4.53 3.41
N ASP A 94 -27.30 -3.35 3.65
CA ASP A 94 -27.39 -2.27 2.65
C ASP A 94 -26.20 -1.32 2.66
N GLY A 95 -25.19 -1.56 3.52
CA GLY A 95 -24.02 -0.69 3.65
C GLY A 95 -22.70 -1.40 3.36
N TRP A 96 -21.62 -0.65 3.56
CA TRP A 96 -20.26 -1.12 3.43
C TRP A 96 -19.55 -1.06 4.79
N HIS A 97 -18.89 -2.14 5.16
CA HIS A 97 -17.89 -2.13 6.22
C HIS A 97 -16.53 -1.89 5.58
N ALA A 98 -15.78 -0.90 6.04
CA ALA A 98 -14.46 -0.57 5.51
C ALA A 98 -13.34 -1.01 6.44
N ASP A 99 -12.27 -1.56 5.88
CA ASP A 99 -11.05 -1.91 6.60
C ASP A 99 -9.81 -1.52 5.79
N ASN A 100 -8.64 -1.67 6.41
CA ASN A 100 -7.37 -1.35 5.78
C ASN A 100 -6.36 -2.49 5.97
N THR A 101 -5.97 -3.13 4.87
CA THR A 101 -5.02 -4.24 4.86
C THR A 101 -3.62 -3.84 4.36
N ASP A 102 -3.39 -2.55 4.02
CA ASP A 102 -2.11 -2.09 3.48
C ASP A 102 -0.97 -2.28 4.49
N GLY A 103 -1.21 -1.90 5.74
CA GLY A 103 -0.18 -1.93 6.78
C GLY A 103 0.24 -3.35 7.12
N SER A 104 -0.70 -4.24 7.35
CA SER A 104 -0.42 -5.65 7.61
C SER A 104 0.21 -6.32 6.39
N GLY A 105 -0.22 -5.98 5.17
CA GLY A 105 0.37 -6.45 3.93
C GLY A 105 1.84 -6.06 3.79
N LEU A 106 2.18 -4.79 4.06
CA LEU A 106 3.57 -4.32 4.03
C LEU A 106 4.43 -4.99 5.10
N VAL A 107 3.97 -5.01 6.35
CA VAL A 107 4.71 -5.64 7.45
C VAL A 107 4.90 -7.14 7.18
N GLY A 108 3.88 -7.82 6.69
CA GLY A 108 3.96 -9.24 6.33
C GLY A 108 5.01 -9.50 5.24
N ASP A 109 4.99 -8.71 4.16
CA ASP A 109 6.01 -8.84 3.11
C ASP A 109 7.42 -8.60 3.66
N LEU A 110 7.64 -7.47 4.34
CA LEU A 110 8.98 -7.10 4.82
C LEU A 110 9.53 -8.10 5.84
N THR A 111 8.70 -8.60 6.75
CA THR A 111 9.19 -9.50 7.82
C THR A 111 9.23 -10.96 7.42
N LEU A 112 8.20 -11.48 6.76
CA LEU A 112 8.08 -12.90 6.46
C LEU A 112 8.78 -13.26 5.15
N ARG A 113 8.59 -12.47 4.09
CA ARG A 113 9.18 -12.77 2.78
C ARG A 113 10.59 -12.22 2.62
N GLN A 114 10.82 -10.95 3.04
CA GLN A 114 12.13 -10.31 2.91
C GLN A 114 13.06 -10.57 4.11
N GLY A 115 12.55 -11.11 5.20
CA GLY A 115 13.31 -11.41 6.41
C GLY A 115 13.85 -10.18 7.16
N LEU A 116 13.26 -9.01 6.94
CA LEU A 116 13.68 -7.77 7.60
C LEU A 116 13.15 -7.71 9.04
N ASP A 117 14.03 -7.51 10.00
CA ASP A 117 13.61 -7.11 11.35
C ASP A 117 13.32 -5.60 11.36
N LEU A 118 12.06 -5.24 11.60
CA LEU A 118 11.62 -3.84 11.66
C LEU A 118 11.86 -3.17 13.01
N ARG A 119 12.14 -3.94 14.06
CA ARG A 119 12.32 -3.41 15.41
C ARG A 119 13.51 -2.47 15.50
N ALA A 120 13.32 -1.39 16.26
CA ALA A 120 14.33 -0.36 16.51
C ALA A 120 14.92 0.28 15.23
N ARG A 121 14.19 0.25 14.09
CA ARG A 121 14.60 0.94 12.87
C ARG A 121 14.15 2.40 12.90
N ARG A 122 15.09 3.29 12.63
CA ARG A 122 14.81 4.69 12.32
C ARG A 122 14.29 4.77 10.89
N THR A 123 13.01 5.13 10.72
CA THR A 123 12.27 4.98 9.47
C THR A 123 11.89 6.32 8.87
N LEU A 124 12.15 6.49 7.57
CA LEU A 124 11.70 7.61 6.75
C LEU A 124 10.53 7.17 5.87
N LEU A 125 9.42 7.90 5.93
CA LEU A 125 8.25 7.73 5.09
C LEU A 125 8.10 8.94 4.17
N LEU A 126 8.34 8.75 2.89
CA LEU A 126 8.14 9.76 1.86
C LEU A 126 6.68 9.71 1.38
N GLY A 127 5.96 10.80 1.61
CA GLY A 127 4.54 10.93 1.29
C GLY A 127 3.63 10.82 2.53
N SER A 128 2.43 11.38 2.41
CA SER A 128 1.38 11.38 3.46
C SER A 128 -0.01 11.08 2.88
N GLY A 129 -0.06 10.52 1.66
CA GLY A 129 -1.29 10.12 0.98
C GLY A 129 -1.92 8.86 1.56
N GLY A 130 -2.93 8.32 0.88
CA GLY A 130 -3.67 7.14 1.34
C GLY A 130 -2.82 5.89 1.58
N GLY A 131 -1.75 5.68 0.79
CA GLY A 131 -0.80 4.60 1.02
C GLY A 131 0.00 4.80 2.30
N ALA A 132 0.63 5.97 2.47
CA ALA A 132 1.39 6.33 3.67
C ALA A 132 0.54 6.21 4.95
N ARG A 133 -0.68 6.76 4.92
CA ARG A 133 -1.65 6.65 6.03
C ARG A 133 -1.96 5.20 6.37
N GLY A 134 -2.18 4.37 5.34
CA GLY A 134 -2.56 2.96 5.52
C GLY A 134 -1.49 2.11 6.19
N ILE A 135 -0.21 2.44 6.01
CA ILE A 135 0.91 1.64 6.53
C ILE A 135 1.49 2.17 7.85
N ALA A 136 1.41 3.47 8.11
CA ALA A 136 2.13 4.11 9.21
C ALA A 136 1.83 3.51 10.59
N PRO A 137 0.56 3.25 11.00
CA PRO A 137 0.28 2.62 12.29
C PRO A 137 0.87 1.22 12.41
N ALA A 138 0.83 0.41 11.35
CA ALA A 138 1.37 -0.95 11.37
C ALA A 138 2.90 -0.99 11.50
N LEU A 139 3.61 -0.02 10.94
CA LEU A 139 5.04 0.13 11.14
C LEU A 139 5.38 0.45 12.61
N LEU A 140 4.62 1.36 13.24
CA LEU A 140 4.77 1.69 14.66
C LEU A 140 4.49 0.46 15.55
N ASP A 141 3.44 -0.30 15.24
CA ASP A 141 3.08 -1.53 15.95
C ASP A 141 4.13 -2.64 15.74
N ALA A 142 4.80 -2.67 14.59
CA ALA A 142 5.93 -3.57 14.31
C ALA A 142 7.21 -3.22 15.07
N GLY A 143 7.22 -2.12 15.83
CA GLY A 143 8.29 -1.75 16.76
C GLY A 143 9.43 -0.96 16.14
N ILE A 144 9.20 -0.22 15.05
CA ILE A 144 10.19 0.75 14.57
C ILE A 144 10.51 1.76 15.67
N ASP A 145 11.73 2.28 15.72
CA ASP A 145 12.16 3.25 16.74
C ASP A 145 11.48 4.61 16.56
N ALA A 146 11.58 5.18 15.35
CA ALA A 146 10.99 6.46 15.03
C ALA A 146 10.52 6.50 13.57
N LEU A 147 9.44 7.25 13.31
CA LEU A 147 8.87 7.50 12.00
C LEU A 147 9.00 8.98 11.63
N TYR A 148 9.82 9.26 10.63
CA TYR A 148 9.95 10.58 10.04
C TYR A 148 9.08 10.64 8.78
N ILE A 149 8.08 11.52 8.78
CA ILE A 149 7.16 11.69 7.67
C ILE A 149 7.56 12.94 6.90
N VAL A 150 7.88 12.78 5.61
CA VAL A 150 8.26 13.89 4.74
C VAL A 150 7.31 13.94 3.55
N ASN A 151 6.74 15.11 3.29
CA ASN A 151 5.84 15.32 2.16
C ASN A 151 6.12 16.66 1.46
N ARG A 152 5.83 16.72 0.16
CA ARG A 152 5.98 17.97 -0.64
C ARG A 152 5.17 19.13 -0.04
N THR A 153 3.95 18.85 0.43
CA THR A 153 3.11 19.80 1.17
C THR A 153 3.28 19.52 2.66
N ALA A 154 3.93 20.41 3.37
CA ALA A 154 4.30 20.26 4.79
C ALA A 154 3.09 19.94 5.66
N GLN A 155 2.00 20.68 5.51
CA GLN A 155 0.77 20.53 6.29
C GLN A 155 0.17 19.12 6.21
N ASN A 156 0.41 18.39 5.10
CA ASN A 156 -0.07 17.03 4.97
C ASN A 156 0.77 16.04 5.79
N ALA A 157 2.07 16.30 5.98
CA ALA A 157 2.93 15.53 6.88
C ALA A 157 2.55 15.78 8.35
N ASP A 158 2.33 17.05 8.71
CA ASP A 158 1.87 17.45 10.04
C ASP A 158 0.53 16.76 10.37
N ALA A 159 -0.44 16.83 9.47
CA ALA A 159 -1.75 16.20 9.65
C ALA A 159 -1.69 14.65 9.77
N LEU A 160 -0.70 13.99 9.18
CA LEU A 160 -0.50 12.55 9.40
C LEU A 160 0.16 12.29 10.75
N ALA A 161 1.15 13.09 11.14
CA ALA A 161 1.79 12.96 12.45
C ALA A 161 0.77 13.19 13.59
N ASP A 162 -0.08 14.21 13.47
CA ASP A 162 -1.15 14.50 14.43
C ASP A 162 -2.16 13.33 14.52
N LEU A 163 -2.53 12.75 13.39
CA LEU A 163 -3.43 11.59 13.34
C LEU A 163 -2.86 10.38 14.10
N LEU A 164 -1.54 10.15 13.99
CA LEU A 164 -0.87 9.04 14.65
C LEU A 164 -0.73 9.24 16.16
N GLY A 165 -0.69 10.49 16.63
CA GLY A 165 -0.80 10.84 18.05
C GLY A 165 0.34 10.36 18.93
N ASP A 166 1.53 10.09 18.38
CA ASP A 166 2.73 9.63 19.11
C ASP A 166 3.91 10.60 18.88
N PRO A 167 3.92 11.77 19.54
CA PRO A 167 4.92 12.81 19.30
C PRO A 167 6.35 12.41 19.75
N GLN A 168 6.51 11.35 20.51
CA GLN A 168 7.82 10.83 20.91
C GLN A 168 8.48 10.06 19.77
N ARG A 169 7.69 9.37 18.94
CA ARG A 169 8.18 8.51 17.86
C ARG A 169 7.87 9.01 16.46
N VAL A 170 6.88 9.90 16.30
CA VAL A 170 6.43 10.38 15.00
C VAL A 170 6.78 11.84 14.80
N HIS A 171 7.51 12.12 13.71
CA HIS A 171 8.05 13.43 13.42
C HIS A 171 7.71 13.87 11.99
N ALA A 172 6.91 14.91 11.82
CA ALA A 172 6.79 15.57 10.52
C ALA A 172 8.05 16.39 10.23
N ARG A 173 8.55 16.30 8.99
CA ARG A 173 9.71 17.04 8.48
C ARG A 173 9.45 17.49 7.05
N TYR A 174 10.25 18.40 6.57
CA TYR A 174 10.08 18.97 5.23
C TYR A 174 11.18 18.48 4.29
N LEU A 175 10.94 18.56 2.99
CA LEU A 175 11.91 18.11 1.98
C LEU A 175 13.27 18.79 2.14
N GLY A 176 13.27 20.08 2.52
CA GLY A 176 14.49 20.85 2.77
C GLY A 176 15.30 20.38 3.98
N ASP A 177 14.68 19.64 4.92
CA ASP A 177 15.35 19.16 6.13
C ASP A 177 16.13 17.85 5.87
N LEU A 178 15.80 17.12 4.79
CA LEU A 178 16.37 15.80 4.50
C LEU A 178 17.90 15.72 4.62
N PRO A 179 18.69 16.69 4.13
CA PRO A 179 20.16 16.62 4.24
C PRO A 179 20.68 16.63 5.67
N ALA A 180 19.91 17.20 6.62
CA ALA A 180 20.28 17.36 8.03
C ALA A 180 19.76 16.24 8.91
N LEU A 181 18.88 15.37 8.41
CA LEU A 181 18.27 14.31 9.21
C LEU A 181 19.22 13.12 9.49
N GLY A 182 20.28 12.97 8.68
CA GLY A 182 21.20 11.83 8.80
C GLY A 182 20.61 10.52 8.31
N GLU A 183 21.25 9.39 8.64
CA GLU A 183 20.94 8.06 8.15
C GLU A 183 19.62 7.50 8.68
N PHE A 184 18.97 6.69 7.85
CA PHE A 184 17.79 5.90 8.19
C PHE A 184 18.06 4.40 7.97
N ASP A 185 17.48 3.55 8.80
CA ASP A 185 17.55 2.09 8.63
C ASP A 185 16.50 1.57 7.64
N LEU A 186 15.42 2.34 7.43
CA LEU A 186 14.35 2.02 6.49
C LEU A 186 13.85 3.30 5.81
N ILE A 187 13.81 3.31 4.49
CA ILE A 187 13.27 4.41 3.69
C ILE A 187 12.12 3.87 2.84
N ILE A 188 10.92 4.40 3.05
CA ILE A 188 9.71 3.96 2.34
C ILE A 188 9.23 5.09 1.42
N ASN A 189 9.15 4.82 0.13
CA ASN A 189 8.52 5.71 -0.84
C ASN A 189 7.03 5.35 -1.00
N ALA A 190 6.17 6.19 -0.44
CA ALA A 190 4.71 6.11 -0.57
C ALA A 190 4.14 7.25 -1.43
N THR A 191 4.99 7.90 -2.24
CA THR A 191 4.56 8.97 -3.14
C THR A 191 4.08 8.41 -4.48
N SER A 192 3.26 9.17 -5.18
CA SER A 192 2.93 8.91 -6.60
C SER A 192 3.89 9.61 -7.57
N ALA A 193 4.94 10.25 -7.07
CA ALA A 193 5.89 11.02 -7.86
C ALA A 193 6.58 10.17 -8.93
N THR A 194 6.91 8.92 -8.61
CA THR A 194 7.53 7.97 -9.54
C THR A 194 6.65 7.63 -10.75
N ARG A 195 5.33 7.73 -10.63
CA ARG A 195 4.41 7.56 -11.76
C ARG A 195 4.46 8.72 -12.76
N GLY A 196 4.95 9.89 -12.33
CA GLY A 196 5.24 11.05 -13.18
C GLY A 196 6.68 11.13 -13.66
N GLY A 197 7.54 10.16 -13.31
CA GLY A 197 8.94 10.09 -13.72
C GLY A 197 9.92 10.93 -12.90
N GLU A 198 9.47 11.68 -11.90
CA GLU A 198 10.33 12.55 -11.10
C GLU A 198 10.35 12.14 -9.63
N LEU A 199 11.50 11.68 -9.15
CA LEU A 199 11.78 11.59 -7.72
C LEU A 199 12.14 12.97 -7.17
N PRO A 200 11.72 13.30 -5.93
CA PRO A 200 12.32 14.45 -5.24
C PRO A 200 13.82 14.21 -5.08
N HIS A 201 14.58 15.28 -4.96
CA HIS A 201 16.02 15.17 -4.67
C HIS A 201 16.20 14.50 -3.30
N LEU A 202 16.72 13.28 -3.30
CA LEU A 202 16.98 12.49 -2.10
C LEU A 202 18.48 12.48 -1.82
N PRO A 203 18.96 13.11 -0.73
CA PRO A 203 20.38 13.21 -0.43
C PRO A 203 20.97 11.86 -0.02
N MET A 204 22.23 11.61 -0.44
CA MET A 204 22.97 10.39 -0.07
C MET A 204 23.19 10.25 1.44
N SER A 205 23.18 11.36 2.20
CA SER A 205 23.37 11.37 3.66
C SER A 205 22.29 10.62 4.43
N MET A 206 21.18 10.25 3.77
CA MET A 206 20.12 9.44 4.38
C MET A 206 20.41 7.93 4.38
N VAL A 207 21.39 7.49 3.58
CA VAL A 207 21.69 6.07 3.40
C VAL A 207 22.87 5.66 4.26
N GLY A 208 22.63 4.71 5.16
CA GLY A 208 23.64 4.06 5.99
C GLY A 208 23.84 2.59 5.60
N ARG A 209 24.71 1.92 6.32
CA ARG A 209 25.09 0.51 6.03
C ARG A 209 23.96 -0.51 6.14
N ARG A 210 22.90 -0.19 6.87
CA ARG A 210 21.74 -1.05 7.15
C ARG A 210 20.48 -0.61 6.42
N THR A 211 20.55 0.43 5.59
CA THR A 211 19.38 1.01 4.95
C THR A 211 18.74 0.02 3.98
N ALA A 212 17.48 -0.33 4.26
CA ALA A 212 16.57 -0.95 3.32
C ALA A 212 15.69 0.14 2.70
N ALA A 213 15.53 0.11 1.37
CA ALA A 213 14.68 1.03 0.63
C ALA A 213 13.49 0.28 0.04
N VAL A 214 12.28 0.79 0.26
CA VAL A 214 11.01 0.16 -0.14
C VAL A 214 10.18 1.14 -0.95
N ASP A 215 9.75 0.78 -2.16
CA ASP A 215 8.73 1.53 -2.91
C ASP A 215 7.38 0.83 -2.77
N LEU A 216 6.31 1.55 -2.45
CA LEU A 216 4.96 0.99 -2.43
C LEU A 216 4.39 0.76 -3.84
N SER A 217 5.06 1.29 -4.88
CA SER A 217 4.78 0.97 -6.27
C SER A 217 5.53 -0.30 -6.68
N TYR A 218 5.11 -0.91 -7.78
CA TYR A 218 5.73 -2.10 -8.37
C TYR A 218 5.90 -1.91 -9.88
N GLY A 219 6.71 -2.78 -10.51
CA GLY A 219 7.00 -2.72 -11.95
C GLY A 219 7.73 -1.42 -12.33
N GLU A 220 7.44 -0.90 -13.50
CA GLU A 220 8.12 0.30 -14.05
C GLU A 220 8.04 1.52 -13.11
N ALA A 221 6.93 1.69 -12.39
CA ALA A 221 6.75 2.81 -11.48
C ALA A 221 7.72 2.80 -10.28
N ALA A 222 8.26 1.65 -9.91
CA ALA A 222 9.24 1.54 -8.82
C ALA A 222 10.69 1.76 -9.29
N ILE A 223 10.97 1.64 -10.59
CA ILE A 223 12.35 1.65 -11.14
C ILE A 223 13.13 2.90 -10.70
N PRO A 224 12.63 4.13 -10.79
CA PRO A 224 13.42 5.32 -10.46
C PRO A 224 13.90 5.32 -9.00
N PHE A 225 13.03 4.97 -8.06
CA PHE A 225 13.39 4.94 -6.64
C PHE A 225 14.32 3.77 -6.31
N LEU A 226 14.09 2.58 -6.87
CA LEU A 226 14.95 1.44 -6.65
C LEU A 226 16.34 1.62 -7.29
N ALA A 227 16.42 2.29 -8.44
CA ALA A 227 17.68 2.66 -9.07
C ALA A 227 18.47 3.65 -8.20
N TRP A 228 17.78 4.68 -7.66
CA TRP A 228 18.39 5.58 -6.67
C TRP A 228 18.91 4.81 -5.44
N ALA A 229 18.12 3.91 -4.89
CA ALA A 229 18.49 3.12 -3.71
C ALA A 229 19.76 2.30 -3.95
N ARG A 230 19.82 1.57 -5.07
CA ARG A 230 20.97 0.75 -5.46
C ARG A 230 22.20 1.62 -5.72
N ALA A 231 22.07 2.73 -6.43
CA ALA A 231 23.16 3.66 -6.73
C ALA A 231 23.78 4.28 -5.46
N ASN A 232 23.00 4.39 -4.38
CA ASN A 232 23.44 4.94 -3.10
C ASN A 232 23.83 3.87 -2.07
N GLY A 233 23.85 2.58 -2.46
CA GLY A 233 24.34 1.49 -1.63
C GLY A 233 23.38 1.03 -0.55
N CYS A 234 22.07 1.21 -0.73
CA CYS A 234 21.08 0.57 0.16
C CYS A 234 21.27 -0.95 0.16
N HIS A 235 21.20 -1.55 1.33
CA HIS A 235 21.38 -3.00 1.50
C HIS A 235 20.31 -3.78 0.73
N ASP A 236 19.05 -3.34 0.84
CA ASP A 236 17.91 -3.91 0.16
C ASP A 236 17.18 -2.83 -0.65
N ALA A 237 16.68 -3.19 -1.83
CA ALA A 237 15.86 -2.34 -2.68
C ALA A 237 14.62 -3.14 -3.13
N ILE A 238 13.50 -2.92 -2.45
CA ILE A 238 12.29 -3.74 -2.48
C ILE A 238 11.16 -2.95 -3.12
N ASP A 239 10.43 -3.54 -4.09
CA ASP A 239 9.21 -2.96 -4.65
C ASP A 239 7.94 -3.44 -3.92
N GLY A 240 6.81 -2.82 -4.24
CA GLY A 240 5.53 -3.07 -3.59
C GLY A 240 4.78 -4.33 -4.04
N LEU A 241 5.37 -5.20 -4.86
CA LEU A 241 4.65 -6.38 -5.36
C LEU A 241 4.29 -7.35 -4.23
N GLY A 242 5.23 -7.59 -3.30
CA GLY A 242 4.97 -8.46 -2.15
C GLY A 242 3.86 -7.89 -1.26
N MET A 243 3.93 -6.61 -0.91
CA MET A 243 2.86 -5.91 -0.19
C MET A 243 1.51 -6.04 -0.92
N LEU A 244 1.49 -5.90 -2.26
CA LEU A 244 0.27 -6.00 -3.06
C LEU A 244 -0.39 -7.38 -2.89
N VAL A 245 0.39 -8.44 -2.91
CA VAL A 245 -0.11 -9.82 -2.79
C VAL A 245 -0.60 -10.09 -1.36
N GLU A 246 0.19 -9.69 -0.34
CA GLU A 246 -0.17 -9.91 1.07
C GLU A 246 -1.46 -9.17 1.47
N GLN A 247 -1.60 -7.88 1.10
CA GLN A 247 -2.81 -7.11 1.41
C GLN A 247 -4.05 -7.67 0.68
N ALA A 248 -3.86 -8.22 -0.54
CA ALA A 248 -4.94 -8.85 -1.29
C ALA A 248 -5.37 -10.18 -0.64
N ALA A 249 -4.44 -10.98 -0.13
CA ALA A 249 -4.76 -12.20 0.61
C ALA A 249 -5.57 -11.91 1.87
N GLU A 250 -5.25 -10.84 2.57
CA GLU A 250 -5.99 -10.42 3.76
C GLU A 250 -7.39 -9.88 3.40
N SER A 251 -7.53 -9.13 2.30
CA SER A 251 -8.84 -8.73 1.79
C SER A 251 -9.68 -9.95 1.40
N PHE A 252 -9.06 -10.94 0.77
CA PHE A 252 -9.70 -12.22 0.42
C PHE A 252 -10.19 -12.96 1.68
N GLU A 253 -9.37 -13.00 2.73
CA GLU A 253 -9.73 -13.59 4.01
C GLU A 253 -10.92 -12.88 4.68
N LEU A 254 -10.95 -11.53 4.64
CA LEU A 254 -12.08 -10.74 5.13
C LEU A 254 -13.40 -11.06 4.40
N TRP A 255 -13.34 -11.37 3.10
CA TRP A 255 -14.54 -11.70 2.30
C TRP A 255 -14.98 -13.15 2.41
N HIS A 256 -14.03 -14.08 2.58
CA HIS A 256 -14.28 -15.52 2.43
C HIS A 256 -13.99 -16.33 3.69
N GLY A 257 -13.33 -15.76 4.69
CA GLY A 257 -12.97 -16.46 5.93
C GLY A 257 -11.83 -17.48 5.77
N VAL A 258 -11.12 -17.46 4.63
CA VAL A 258 -9.97 -18.32 4.36
C VAL A 258 -8.82 -17.48 3.81
N ARG A 259 -7.61 -17.63 4.39
CA ARG A 259 -6.40 -16.97 3.89
C ARG A 259 -5.75 -17.84 2.82
N PRO A 260 -5.55 -17.33 1.59
CA PRO A 260 -4.84 -18.07 0.55
C PRO A 260 -3.34 -18.04 0.78
N ASP A 261 -2.63 -18.99 0.17
CA ASP A 261 -1.15 -18.98 0.09
C ASP A 261 -0.69 -17.89 -0.89
N THR A 262 0.19 -17.03 -0.42
CA THR A 262 0.70 -15.87 -1.17
C THR A 262 1.97 -16.16 -1.96
N ASP A 263 2.77 -17.16 -1.57
CA ASP A 263 4.10 -17.37 -2.12
C ASP A 263 4.06 -17.79 -3.59
N HIS A 264 3.18 -18.71 -3.94
CA HIS A 264 3.04 -19.15 -5.33
C HIS A 264 2.54 -18.03 -6.24
N VAL A 265 1.58 -17.22 -5.77
CA VAL A 265 1.04 -16.08 -6.55
C VAL A 265 2.11 -14.99 -6.71
N TYR A 266 2.84 -14.67 -5.65
CA TYR A 266 3.96 -13.74 -5.71
C TYR A 266 5.02 -14.19 -6.71
N ALA A 267 5.50 -15.45 -6.61
CA ALA A 267 6.52 -15.97 -7.50
C ALA A 267 6.10 -15.94 -8.98
N THR A 268 4.84 -16.28 -9.27
CA THR A 268 4.28 -16.24 -10.63
C THR A 268 4.24 -14.81 -11.18
N LEU A 269 3.82 -13.83 -10.38
CA LEU A 269 3.76 -12.43 -10.79
C LEU A 269 5.16 -11.83 -10.95
N ARG A 270 6.10 -12.18 -10.07
CA ARG A 270 7.49 -11.72 -10.13
C ARG A 270 8.16 -12.19 -11.42
N ALA A 271 8.05 -13.47 -11.75
CA ALA A 271 8.60 -14.02 -12.99
C ALA A 271 8.05 -13.32 -14.24
N HIS A 272 6.77 -12.96 -14.23
CA HIS A 272 6.15 -12.22 -15.32
C HIS A 272 6.67 -10.77 -15.42
N THR A 273 6.81 -10.08 -14.30
CA THR A 273 7.32 -8.70 -14.25
C THR A 273 8.78 -8.64 -14.73
N ASP A 274 9.61 -9.57 -14.27
CA ASP A 274 11.03 -9.64 -14.65
C ASP A 274 11.20 -9.97 -16.14
N SER A 275 10.33 -10.78 -16.72
CA SER A 275 10.37 -11.09 -18.16
C SER A 275 10.03 -9.90 -19.05
N LEU A 276 9.21 -8.95 -18.57
CA LEU A 276 8.90 -7.72 -19.30
C LEU A 276 10.07 -6.73 -19.29
N VAL A 277 10.81 -6.66 -18.17
CA VAL A 277 11.97 -5.76 -18.01
C VAL A 277 13.20 -6.27 -18.79
N THR A 278 13.31 -7.56 -19.06
CA THR A 278 14.46 -8.15 -19.80
C THR A 278 14.21 -8.29 -21.29
N ALA A 279 13.02 -7.94 -21.79
CA ALA A 279 12.66 -8.05 -23.23
C ALA A 279 12.97 -6.78 -24.04
N ASP A 280 13.45 -5.71 -23.39
CA ASP A 280 13.98 -4.47 -24.00
C ASP A 280 15.53 -4.42 -23.88
#